data_e5e00f41b07d63536d08609a5fdcf7c1
#
_entry.id   e5e00f41b07d63536d08609a5fdcf7c1
#
_cell.length_a   1.000
_cell.length_b   1.000
_cell.length_c   1.000
_cell.angle_alpha   90.00
_cell.angle_beta   90.00
_cell.angle_gamma   90.00
#
_symmetry.space_group_name_H-M   'P 1'
#
loop_
_entity.id
_entity.type
_entity.pdbx_description
1 polymer ?
#
loop_
_entity_poly.entity_id
_entity_poly.type
_entity_poly.pdbx_seq_one_letter_code
_entity_poly.pdbx_strand_id
1 'polypeptide(L)' 'MNIAQIEQAVDRGVPFRLKLADGDEFPVPHSDYISLPPKTSLKRTYVIAHNDQGFASILPLLTITSLTFQVGA' A
#
# COMPACT_ATOMS: atom_id res chain seq x y z
N MET A 1 8.05 -2.50 6.40
CA MET A 1 7.82 -3.35 5.21
C MET A 1 8.70 -2.89 4.08
N ASN A 2 9.15 -3.81 3.25
CA ASN A 2 9.95 -3.49 2.07
C ASN A 2 9.04 -3.02 0.93
N ILE A 3 9.39 -1.92 0.26
CA ILE A 3 8.56 -1.40 -0.84
C ILE A 3 8.42 -2.40 -1.99
N ALA A 4 9.39 -3.28 -2.20
CA ALA A 4 9.31 -4.30 -3.24
C ALA A 4 8.12 -5.25 -3.03
N GLN A 5 7.76 -5.53 -1.79
CA GLN A 5 6.60 -6.37 -1.49
C GLN A 5 5.30 -5.68 -1.92
N ILE A 6 5.23 -4.36 -1.74
CA ILE A 6 4.05 -3.58 -2.15
C ILE A 6 4.00 -3.48 -3.67
N GLU A 7 5.15 -3.25 -4.32
CA GLU A 7 5.21 -3.21 -5.78
C GLU A 7 4.74 -4.54 -6.39
N GLN A 8 5.16 -5.66 -5.83
CA GLN A 8 4.72 -6.97 -6.29
C GLN A 8 3.22 -7.17 -6.11
N ALA A 9 2.68 -6.68 -4.99
CA ALA A 9 1.24 -6.76 -4.73
C ALA A 9 0.45 -5.95 -5.77
N VAL A 10 0.91 -4.75 -6.08
CA VAL A 10 0.28 -3.91 -7.11
C VAL A 10 0.35 -4.60 -8.47
N ASP A 11 1.51 -5.16 -8.82
CA ASP A 11 1.72 -5.82 -10.11
C ASP A 11 0.84 -7.06 -10.29
N ARG A 12 0.47 -7.72 -9.21
CA ARG A 12 -0.40 -8.89 -9.27
C ARG A 12 -1.84 -8.54 -9.67
N GLY A 13 -2.23 -7.29 -9.46
CA GLY A 13 -3.58 -6.85 -9.80
C GLY A 13 -4.67 -7.43 -8.92
N VAL A 14 -4.34 -7.99 -7.78
CA VAL A 14 -5.29 -8.58 -6.84
C VAL A 14 -5.51 -7.59 -5.70
N PRO A 15 -6.77 -7.41 -5.22
CA PRO A 15 -7.01 -6.55 -4.06
C PRO A 15 -6.22 -7.01 -2.84
N PHE A 16 -5.71 -6.04 -2.07
CA PHE A 16 -4.99 -6.35 -0.85
C PHE A 16 -5.26 -5.28 0.21
N ARG A 17 -4.80 -5.54 1.42
CA ARG A 17 -4.89 -4.62 2.55
C ARG A 17 -3.54 -4.42 3.18
N LEU A 18 -3.30 -3.19 3.61
CA LEU A 18 -2.13 -2.85 4.42
C LEU A 18 -2.58 -2.64 5.85
N LYS A 19 -1.93 -3.32 6.79
CA LYS A 19 -2.18 -3.14 8.21
C LYS A 19 -1.06 -2.35 8.83
N LEU A 20 -1.40 -1.36 9.64
CA LEU A 20 -0.43 -0.50 10.31
C LEU A 20 -0.21 -0.93 11.76
N ALA A 21 0.88 -0.44 12.35
CA ALA A 21 1.27 -0.77 13.70
C ALA A 21 0.23 -0.33 14.74
N ASP A 22 -0.55 0.70 14.46
CA ASP A 22 -1.62 1.19 15.34
C ASP A 22 -2.93 0.39 15.22
N GLY A 23 -2.97 -0.61 14.33
CA GLY A 23 -4.15 -1.42 14.08
C GLY A 23 -5.04 -0.96 12.93
N ASP A 24 -4.80 0.22 12.38
CA ASP A 24 -5.55 0.70 11.22
C ASP A 24 -5.25 -0.16 10.00
N GLU A 25 -6.24 -0.29 9.13
CA GLU A 25 -6.12 -1.01 7.88
C GLU A 25 -6.48 -0.10 6.71
N PHE A 26 -5.73 -0.25 5.61
CA PHE A 26 -5.98 0.48 4.37
C PHE A 26 -6.26 -0.53 3.26
N PRO A 27 -7.51 -0.57 2.77
CA PRO A 27 -7.84 -1.44 1.64
C PRO A 27 -7.32 -0.84 0.34
N VAL A 28 -6.75 -1.69 -0.52
CA VAL A 28 -6.30 -1.32 -1.86
C VAL A 28 -7.03 -2.22 -2.86
N PRO A 29 -8.24 -1.82 -3.29
CA PRO A 29 -9.04 -2.63 -4.21
C PRO A 29 -8.39 -2.77 -5.59
N HIS A 30 -7.67 -1.77 -6.02
CA HIS A 30 -6.87 -1.81 -7.25
C HIS A 30 -5.81 -0.70 -7.21
N SER A 31 -4.96 -0.65 -8.23
CA SER A 31 -3.76 0.20 -8.25
C SER A 31 -4.04 1.69 -8.12
N ASP A 32 -5.25 2.14 -8.45
CA ASP A 32 -5.60 3.57 -8.33
C ASP A 32 -5.65 4.04 -6.88
N TYR A 33 -5.76 3.14 -5.93
CA TYR A 33 -5.88 3.47 -4.51
C TYR A 33 -4.53 3.59 -3.80
N ILE A 34 -3.43 3.39 -4.52
CA ILE A 34 -2.10 3.49 -3.93
C ILE A 34 -1.15 4.16 -4.90
N SER A 35 -0.28 5.03 -4.39
CA SER A 35 0.78 5.67 -5.16
C SER A 35 2.12 5.36 -4.53
N LEU A 36 3.07 4.96 -5.37
CA LEU A 36 4.42 4.61 -4.96
C LEU A 36 5.40 5.68 -5.46
N PRO A 37 6.47 5.95 -4.69
CA PRO A 37 7.53 6.82 -5.20
C PRO A 37 8.14 6.25 -6.47
N PRO A 38 8.65 7.10 -7.39
CA PRO A 38 9.30 6.62 -8.60
C PRO A 38 10.48 5.69 -8.29
N LYS A 39 10.68 4.68 -9.13
CA LYS A 39 11.78 3.73 -8.95
C LYS A 39 13.15 4.40 -9.00
N THR A 40 13.24 5.57 -9.62
CA THR A 40 14.46 6.37 -9.69
C THR A 40 14.75 7.16 -8.42
N SER A 41 13.80 7.23 -7.50
CA SER A 41 13.98 7.94 -6.24
C SER A 41 14.99 7.22 -5.35
N LEU A 42 15.88 7.97 -4.73
CA LEU A 42 16.87 7.42 -3.79
C LEU A 42 16.25 7.03 -2.45
N LYS A 43 15.12 7.65 -2.10
CA LYS A 43 14.45 7.41 -0.82
C LYS A 43 13.01 6.99 -1.07
N ARG A 44 12.80 5.68 -1.08
CA ARG A 44 11.49 5.09 -1.26
C ARG A 44 11.03 4.51 0.07
N THR A 45 10.68 5.40 1.00
CA THR A 45 10.41 5.05 2.40
C THR A 45 8.94 5.15 2.79
N TYR A 46 8.07 5.52 1.85
CA TYR A 46 6.65 5.70 2.10
C TYR A 46 5.82 5.31 0.88
N VAL A 47 4.54 5.09 1.11
CA VAL A 47 3.54 4.98 0.05
C VAL A 47 2.38 5.91 0.39
N ILE A 48 1.55 6.23 -0.61
CA ILE A 48 0.37 7.07 -0.43
C ILE A 48 -0.86 6.23 -0.70
N ALA A 49 -1.74 6.13 0.29
CA ALA A 49 -3.01 5.42 0.16
C ALA A 49 -4.12 6.42 -0.08
N HIS A 50 -5.01 6.12 -1.03
CA HIS A 50 -6.14 6.96 -1.39
C HIS A 50 -7.45 6.27 -0.99
N ASN A 51 -8.46 7.07 -0.64
CA ASN A 51 -9.79 6.54 -0.37
C ASN A 51 -10.83 7.15 -1.31
N ASP A 52 -12.05 6.63 -1.26
CA ASP A 52 -13.15 7.08 -2.12
C ASP A 52 -13.63 8.49 -1.80
N GLN A 53 -13.26 9.03 -0.64
CA GLN A 53 -13.67 10.36 -0.19
C GLN A 53 -12.70 11.45 -0.64
N GLY A 54 -11.65 11.10 -1.36
CA GLY A 54 -10.68 12.06 -1.86
C GLY A 54 -9.54 12.36 -0.89
N PHE A 55 -9.39 11.59 0.18
CA PHE A 55 -8.24 11.74 1.09
C PHE A 55 -7.08 10.88 0.66
N ALA A 56 -5.87 11.41 0.82
CA ALA A 56 -4.63 10.69 0.61
C ALA A 56 -3.86 10.64 1.93
N SER A 57 -3.43 9.44 2.31
CA SER A 57 -2.67 9.23 3.55
C SER A 57 -1.25 8.80 3.21
N ILE A 58 -0.27 9.46 3.79
CA ILE A 58 1.13 9.07 3.63
C ILE A 58 1.44 8.01 4.69
N LEU A 59 1.85 6.83 4.22
CA LEU A 59 2.13 5.69 5.09
C LEU A 59 3.62 5.39 5.05
N PRO A 60 4.37 5.72 6.12
CA PRO A 60 5.77 5.30 6.19
C PRO A 60 5.87 3.77 6.19
N LEU A 61 6.80 3.22 5.41
CA LEU A 61 6.95 1.77 5.28
C LEU A 61 7.22 1.09 6.63
N LEU A 62 7.90 1.78 7.54
CA LEU A 62 8.20 1.23 8.87
C LEU A 62 6.94 1.01 9.72
N THR A 63 5.85 1.68 9.40
CA THR A 63 4.60 1.53 10.15
C THR A 63 3.69 0.46 9.58
N ILE A 64 4.00 -0.07 8.41
CA ILE A 64 3.20 -1.13 7.77
C ILE A 64 3.69 -2.47 8.29
N THR A 65 2.84 -3.19 9.00
CA THR A 65 3.21 -4.45 9.66
C THR A 65 2.83 -5.69 8.86
N SER A 66 1.82 -5.60 8.01
CA SER A 66 1.44 -6.74 7.19
C SER A 66 0.71 -6.29 5.92
N LEU A 67 0.77 -7.15 4.91
CA LEU A 67 0.05 -7.00 3.67
C LEU A 67 -0.72 -8.31 3.46
N THR A 68 -2.03 -8.20 3.28
CA THR A 68 -2.90 -9.36 3.16
C THR A 68 -3.65 -9.27 1.84
N PHE A 69 -3.52 -10.30 1.01
CA PHE A 69 -4.28 -10.38 -0.23
C PHE A 69 -5.70 -10.82 0.08
N GLN A 70 -6.65 -10.21 -0.61
CA GLN A 70 -8.01 -10.69 -0.60
C GLN A 70 -8.09 -11.91 -1.50
N VAL A 71 -8.26 -13.08 -0.87
CA VAL A 71 -8.50 -14.32 -1.62
C VAL A 71 -9.98 -14.33 -1.91
N GLY A 72 -10.34 -13.88 -3.11
CA GLY A 72 -11.72 -13.82 -3.53
C GLY A 72 -12.32 -15.19 -3.73
N ALA A 73 -13.52 -15.37 -3.27
CA ALA A 73 -14.35 -16.45 -3.70
C ALA A 73 -15.00 -16.09 -5.02
#